data_fd62f3535e0913c1bac45560b3375c7a
#
_entry.id   fd62f3535e0913c1bac45560b3375c7a
#
_cell.length_a   1.000
_cell.length_b   1.000
_cell.length_c   1.000
_cell.angle_alpha   90.00
_cell.angle_beta   90.00
_cell.angle_gamma   90.00
#
_symmetry.space_group_name_H-M   'P 1'
#
loop_
_entity.id
_entity.type
_entity.pdbx_description
1 polymer ?
#
loop_
_entity_poly.entity_id
_entity_poly.type
_entity_poly.pdbx_seq_one_letter_code
_entity_poly.pdbx_strand_id
1 'polypeptide(L)'
;MNNSEENKKSSEEDLRLLKRKIRVVDEGLSSEAKAELWTKIESAIRRPKRMSVSFSMFLRYVAVVAILCIATYYIYTGLSPREEIDYNSILSNTQLPDDASNNVMVILGDKDKIEFEDKDVQVSHDEDGNMRVNQKQIDLPEPSRREYNQLIVPHGKTTRVTLSDGSAIWANSGTKLVYPAVFASDRREIYVEGEIYLELARNEKHPFVVKTDMMEVNVLGTSFNVSAYKNDKQQFVALATGSVAVKVANKKNTTTIKPNQLYTLEKSTFATRIEDADIYEYICWKDVFLIFHNESLADVLKKIERYYNVVLTFDPAEISKVTVSGKLDLKSDIRETFRIISITAPIEYDKEGDVIKISVKQ
;
A
#
# COMPACT_ATOMS: atom_id res chain seq x y z
N MET A 1 -46.94 6.65 29.98
CA MET A 1 -48.21 6.05 30.44
C MET A 1 -49.12 7.01 31.22
N ASN A 2 -48.70 8.21 31.68
CA ASN A 2 -49.53 9.13 32.51
C ASN A 2 -50.50 10.05 31.75
N ASN A 3 -50.31 10.32 30.44
CA ASN A 3 -51.18 11.29 29.71
C ASN A 3 -52.54 10.76 29.24
N SER A 4 -52.72 9.43 29.22
CA SER A 4 -54.02 8.83 28.79
C SER A 4 -55.03 8.73 29.93
N GLU A 5 -54.60 8.64 31.17
CA GLU A 5 -55.47 8.58 32.36
C GLU A 5 -55.95 9.97 32.79
N GLU A 6 -55.12 11.00 32.69
CA GLU A 6 -55.53 12.40 32.98
C GLU A 6 -56.57 12.91 31.97
N ASN A 7 -56.43 12.60 30.67
CA ASN A 7 -57.42 12.95 29.65
C ASN A 7 -58.76 12.22 29.83
N LYS A 8 -58.72 11.00 30.37
CA LYS A 8 -59.93 10.23 30.65
C LYS A 8 -60.70 10.79 31.85
N LYS A 9 -59.99 11.23 32.88
CA LYS A 9 -60.52 11.84 34.09
C LYS A 9 -61.12 13.21 33.81
N SER A 10 -60.49 14.07 33.02
CA SER A 10 -60.99 15.37 32.55
C SER A 10 -62.32 15.21 31.74
N SER A 11 -62.32 14.22 30.83
CA SER A 11 -63.54 13.93 29.99
C SER A 11 -64.72 13.44 30.80
N GLU A 12 -64.47 12.67 31.89
CA GLU A 12 -65.57 12.22 32.79
C GLU A 12 -66.13 13.35 33.69
N GLU A 13 -65.26 14.27 34.13
CA GLU A 13 -65.70 15.45 34.91
C GLU A 13 -66.53 16.42 34.05
N ASP A 14 -66.13 16.68 32.82
CA ASP A 14 -66.86 17.51 31.86
C ASP A 14 -68.20 16.88 31.53
N LEU A 15 -68.29 15.57 31.42
CA LEU A 15 -69.57 14.85 31.21
C LEU A 15 -70.53 14.98 32.41
N ARG A 16 -69.97 14.94 33.64
CA ARG A 16 -70.72 15.13 34.88
C ARG A 16 -71.25 16.56 34.99
N LEU A 17 -70.42 17.57 34.65
CA LEU A 17 -70.85 18.97 34.65
C LEU A 17 -71.94 19.25 33.61
N LEU A 18 -71.83 18.69 32.41
CA LEU A 18 -72.80 18.78 31.35
C LEU A 18 -74.11 18.09 31.75
N LYS A 19 -74.09 16.91 32.36
CA LYS A 19 -75.26 16.20 32.89
C LYS A 19 -75.93 17.03 33.98
N ARG A 20 -75.19 17.76 34.82
CA ARG A 20 -75.75 18.61 35.88
C ARG A 20 -76.40 19.87 35.30
N LYS A 21 -75.88 20.51 34.26
CA LYS A 21 -76.41 21.68 33.58
C LYS A 21 -77.70 21.32 32.77
N ILE A 22 -77.73 20.15 32.16
CA ILE A 22 -78.88 19.67 31.37
C ILE A 22 -80.04 19.30 32.25
N ARG A 23 -79.82 18.86 33.52
CA ARG A 23 -80.83 18.54 34.48
C ARG A 23 -81.71 19.77 34.90
N VAL A 24 -81.17 20.97 34.65
CA VAL A 24 -81.87 22.25 34.98
C VAL A 24 -82.84 22.70 33.83
N VAL A 25 -82.74 22.11 32.62
CA VAL A 25 -83.52 22.48 31.43
C VAL A 25 -84.64 21.44 31.14
N ASP A 26 -84.99 20.58 32.10
CA ASP A 26 -85.72 19.32 31.89
C ASP A 26 -87.23 19.49 31.88
N GLU A 27 -87.79 20.72 31.93
CA GLU A 27 -89.24 20.96 31.91
C GLU A 27 -89.67 21.39 30.51
N GLY A 28 -89.87 20.42 29.59
CA GLY A 28 -90.54 20.74 28.32
C GLY A 28 -90.20 19.91 27.10
N LEU A 29 -89.24 18.99 27.16
CA LEU A 29 -88.81 18.16 26.03
C LEU A 29 -89.39 16.75 26.10
N SER A 30 -89.90 16.23 24.99
CA SER A 30 -90.38 14.83 24.91
C SER A 30 -89.26 13.82 25.12
N SER A 31 -89.58 12.59 25.59
CA SER A 31 -88.59 11.55 25.82
C SER A 31 -87.79 11.17 24.58
N GLU A 32 -88.40 11.28 23.40
CA GLU A 32 -87.73 10.99 22.11
C GLU A 32 -86.70 12.09 21.74
N ALA A 33 -87.11 13.37 21.94
CA ALA A 33 -86.19 14.50 21.68
C ALA A 33 -84.98 14.50 22.61
N LYS A 34 -85.13 14.02 23.86
CA LYS A 34 -83.99 13.82 24.83
C LYS A 34 -83.05 12.73 24.36
N ALA A 35 -83.57 11.61 23.88
CA ALA A 35 -82.76 10.50 23.38
C ALA A 35 -81.97 10.90 22.13
N GLU A 36 -82.57 11.64 21.21
CA GLU A 36 -81.89 12.14 20.00
C GLU A 36 -80.77 13.16 20.32
N LEU A 37 -81.01 14.04 21.30
CA LEU A 37 -80.01 15.00 21.77
C LEU A 37 -78.81 14.31 22.44
N TRP A 38 -79.07 13.27 23.25
CA TRP A 38 -78.07 12.48 23.89
C TRP A 38 -77.19 11.75 22.87
N THR A 39 -77.75 11.13 21.85
CA THR A 39 -77.00 10.44 20.82
C THR A 39 -76.11 11.42 20.02
N LYS A 40 -76.59 12.62 19.75
CA LYS A 40 -75.79 13.66 19.08
C LYS A 40 -74.62 14.16 19.96
N ILE A 41 -74.86 14.35 21.28
CA ILE A 41 -73.88 14.77 22.24
C ILE A 41 -72.84 13.66 22.42
N GLU A 42 -73.21 12.42 22.55
CA GLU A 42 -72.30 11.29 22.69
C GLU A 42 -71.43 11.08 21.45
N SER A 43 -72.03 11.26 20.27
CA SER A 43 -71.28 11.16 18.99
C SER A 43 -70.29 12.31 18.79
N ALA A 44 -70.59 13.50 19.32
CA ALA A 44 -69.70 14.66 19.27
C ALA A 44 -68.49 14.51 20.24
N ILE A 45 -68.73 13.93 21.42
CA ILE A 45 -67.70 13.72 22.45
C ILE A 45 -66.75 12.53 22.11
N ARG A 46 -67.23 11.51 21.41
CA ARG A 46 -66.47 10.32 21.05
C ARG A 46 -65.63 10.46 19.80
N ARG A 47 -65.60 11.63 19.15
CA ARG A 47 -64.68 11.81 18.00
C ARG A 47 -63.26 11.99 18.52
N PRO A 48 -62.38 10.96 18.41
CA PRO A 48 -61.00 11.16 18.72
C PRO A 48 -60.48 12.22 17.75
N LYS A 49 -59.84 13.28 18.26
CA LYS A 49 -58.99 14.16 17.45
C LYS A 49 -57.90 13.28 16.82
N ARG A 50 -58.13 12.78 15.61
CA ARG A 50 -57.06 12.22 14.81
C ARG A 50 -56.07 13.35 14.58
N MET A 51 -54.99 13.32 15.32
CA MET A 51 -53.77 14.04 14.93
C MET A 51 -53.37 13.45 13.57
N SER A 52 -53.84 14.03 12.49
CA SER A 52 -53.29 13.77 11.16
C SER A 52 -51.94 14.44 11.12
N VAL A 53 -50.89 13.73 11.64
CA VAL A 53 -49.53 14.04 11.22
C VAL A 53 -49.59 13.86 9.71
N SER A 54 -49.47 14.97 8.98
CA SER A 54 -49.49 14.91 7.51
C SER A 54 -48.48 13.88 7.07
N PHE A 55 -48.91 12.84 6.35
CA PHE A 55 -48.03 11.78 5.83
C PHE A 55 -46.81 12.36 5.12
N SER A 56 -46.94 13.55 4.55
CA SER A 56 -45.85 14.31 3.96
C SER A 56 -44.81 14.79 4.98
N MET A 57 -45.18 15.12 6.23
CA MET A 57 -44.21 15.45 7.29
C MET A 57 -43.46 14.20 7.74
N PHE A 58 -44.16 13.07 7.93
CA PHE A 58 -43.49 11.80 8.26
C PHE A 58 -42.47 11.40 7.19
N LEU A 59 -42.81 11.51 5.91
CA LEU A 59 -41.89 11.22 4.81
C LEU A 59 -40.62 12.13 4.84
N ARG A 60 -40.78 13.40 5.20
CA ARG A 60 -39.66 14.35 5.33
C ARG A 60 -38.70 13.94 6.45
N TYR A 61 -39.18 13.53 7.61
CA TYR A 61 -38.35 13.06 8.71
C TYR A 61 -37.62 11.76 8.36
N VAL A 62 -38.29 10.81 7.69
CA VAL A 62 -37.67 9.57 7.22
C VAL A 62 -36.54 9.87 6.20
N ALA A 63 -36.78 10.81 5.28
CA ALA A 63 -35.76 11.21 4.30
C ALA A 63 -34.51 11.85 4.98
N VAL A 64 -34.72 12.72 5.97
CA VAL A 64 -33.59 13.34 6.73
C VAL A 64 -32.82 12.28 7.50
N VAL A 65 -33.47 11.33 8.15
CA VAL A 65 -32.83 10.23 8.87
C VAL A 65 -32.04 9.35 7.89
N ALA A 66 -32.62 9.02 6.73
CA ALA A 66 -31.93 8.24 5.70
C ALA A 66 -30.66 8.94 5.19
N ILE A 67 -30.76 10.27 4.93
CA ILE A 67 -29.58 11.07 4.51
C ILE A 67 -28.51 11.09 5.61
N LEU A 68 -28.90 11.25 6.88
CA LEU A 68 -27.98 11.22 8.01
C LEU A 68 -27.33 9.84 8.16
N CYS A 69 -28.06 8.75 8.00
CA CYS A 69 -27.52 7.39 8.02
C CYS A 69 -26.53 7.14 6.87
N ILE A 70 -26.86 7.62 5.67
CA ILE A 70 -25.98 7.54 4.49
C ILE A 70 -24.72 8.39 4.72
N ALA A 71 -24.88 9.62 5.21
CA ALA A 71 -23.75 10.50 5.52
C ALA A 71 -22.84 9.91 6.61
N THR A 72 -23.42 9.38 7.69
CA THR A 72 -22.65 8.71 8.76
C THR A 72 -21.97 7.44 8.26
N TYR A 73 -22.61 6.67 7.37
CA TYR A 73 -21.98 5.50 6.72
C TYR A 73 -20.79 5.91 5.87
N TYR A 74 -20.90 6.95 5.02
CA TYR A 74 -19.81 7.47 4.22
C TYR A 74 -18.69 8.10 5.06
N ILE A 75 -19.05 8.81 6.14
CA ILE A 75 -18.07 9.35 7.10
C ILE A 75 -17.35 8.21 7.82
N TYR A 76 -18.07 7.21 8.28
CA TYR A 76 -17.49 6.04 8.97
C TYR A 76 -16.56 5.25 8.06
N THR A 77 -16.96 4.96 6.81
CA THR A 77 -16.11 4.23 5.85
C THR A 77 -14.94 5.06 5.34
N GLY A 78 -15.10 6.38 5.21
CA GLY A 78 -14.03 7.30 4.77
C GLY A 78 -13.05 7.70 5.88
N LEU A 79 -13.46 7.65 7.16
CA LEU A 79 -12.64 7.97 8.33
C LEU A 79 -12.13 6.72 9.06
N SER A 80 -12.49 5.51 8.63
CA SER A 80 -11.91 4.30 9.21
C SER A 80 -10.39 4.40 9.09
N PRO A 81 -9.64 4.42 10.20
CA PRO A 81 -8.19 4.42 10.15
C PRO A 81 -7.77 3.19 9.34
N ARG A 82 -7.06 3.41 8.22
CA ARG A 82 -6.46 2.33 7.46
C ARG A 82 -5.48 1.64 8.39
N GLU A 83 -5.59 0.34 8.55
CA GLU A 83 -4.54 -0.43 9.20
C GLU A 83 -3.27 -0.21 8.36
N GLU A 84 -2.33 0.55 8.89
CA GLU A 84 -1.00 0.64 8.29
C GLU A 84 -0.32 -0.71 8.46
N ILE A 85 0.08 -1.29 7.34
CA ILE A 85 0.80 -2.56 7.32
C ILE A 85 2.17 -2.30 7.94
N ASP A 86 2.48 -2.99 9.03
CA ASP A 86 3.81 -2.94 9.63
C ASP A 86 4.77 -3.88 8.88
N TYR A 87 5.33 -3.36 7.78
CA TYR A 87 6.30 -4.10 6.97
C TYR A 87 7.56 -4.48 7.74
N ASN A 88 7.94 -3.69 8.76
CA ASN A 88 9.10 -3.98 9.59
C ASN A 88 8.85 -5.23 10.44
N SER A 89 7.64 -5.41 10.97
CA SER A 89 7.30 -6.63 11.70
C SER A 89 7.28 -7.85 10.77
N ILE A 90 6.76 -7.70 9.54
CA ILE A 90 6.76 -8.77 8.54
C ILE A 90 8.20 -9.19 8.22
N LEU A 91 9.10 -8.22 7.95
CA LEU A 91 10.49 -8.51 7.63
C LEU A 91 11.31 -9.00 8.84
N SER A 92 11.02 -8.51 10.06
CA SER A 92 11.76 -8.89 11.27
C SER A 92 11.39 -10.28 11.79
N ASN A 93 10.15 -10.72 11.59
CA ASN A 93 9.71 -12.08 11.91
C ASN A 93 10.37 -13.13 11.03
N THR A 94 10.94 -12.71 9.90
CA THR A 94 11.75 -13.56 9.05
C THR A 94 13.16 -13.63 9.61
N GLN A 95 13.41 -14.55 10.53
CA GLN A 95 14.78 -14.93 10.85
C GLN A 95 15.40 -15.52 9.58
N LEU A 96 16.20 -14.69 8.89
CA LEU A 96 17.15 -15.23 7.92
C LEU A 96 18.03 -16.18 8.73
N PRO A 97 18.24 -17.43 8.30
CA PRO A 97 19.28 -18.26 8.88
C PRO A 97 20.58 -17.45 8.84
N ASP A 98 21.36 -17.46 9.94
CA ASP A 98 22.68 -16.81 10.01
C ASP A 98 23.66 -17.33 8.93
N ASP A 99 23.40 -18.50 8.36
CA ASP A 99 23.95 -19.00 7.10
C ASP A 99 22.97 -18.61 5.99
N ALA A 100 23.15 -17.38 5.45
CA ALA A 100 22.34 -16.88 4.36
C ALA A 100 22.37 -17.89 3.20
N SER A 101 21.24 -18.62 3.06
CA SER A 101 21.07 -19.54 1.93
C SER A 101 21.35 -18.72 0.66
N ASN A 102 22.28 -19.18 -0.17
CA ASN A 102 22.59 -18.56 -1.47
C ASN A 102 21.42 -18.72 -2.46
N ASN A 103 20.24 -19.08 -1.96
CA ASN A 103 19.06 -19.41 -2.73
C ASN A 103 18.02 -18.30 -2.70
N VAL A 104 17.36 -18.07 -3.83
CA VAL A 104 16.17 -17.21 -3.86
C VAL A 104 15.10 -17.88 -3.03
N MET A 105 14.45 -17.10 -2.16
CA MET A 105 13.49 -17.61 -1.21
C MET A 105 12.17 -16.86 -1.32
N VAL A 106 11.07 -17.59 -1.36
CA VAL A 106 9.71 -17.05 -1.22
C VAL A 106 9.12 -17.58 0.07
N ILE A 107 8.67 -16.69 0.93
CA ILE A 107 7.96 -17.00 2.16
C ILE A 107 6.51 -16.59 1.97
N LEU A 108 5.61 -17.52 2.20
CA LEU A 108 4.18 -17.38 1.99
C LEU A 108 3.49 -17.18 3.33
N GLY A 109 2.93 -16.00 3.54
CA GLY A 109 2.40 -15.63 4.85
C GLY A 109 3.48 -15.77 5.92
N ASP A 110 3.14 -16.39 7.06
CA ASP A 110 4.06 -16.53 8.20
C ASP A 110 4.78 -17.90 8.29
N LYS A 111 4.57 -18.84 7.34
CA LYS A 111 4.89 -20.24 7.64
C LYS A 111 5.60 -21.04 6.54
N ASP A 112 5.25 -20.86 5.30
CA ASP A 112 5.76 -21.75 4.24
C ASP A 112 6.91 -21.10 3.49
N LYS A 113 8.10 -21.71 3.60
CA LYS A 113 9.33 -21.25 2.98
C LYS A 113 9.67 -22.13 1.79
N ILE A 114 9.85 -21.53 0.62
CA ILE A 114 10.23 -22.22 -0.62
C ILE A 114 11.55 -21.62 -1.08
N GLU A 115 12.55 -22.49 -1.30
CA GLU A 115 13.89 -22.10 -1.75
C GLU A 115 14.14 -22.58 -3.17
N PHE A 116 14.85 -21.75 -3.97
CA PHE A 116 15.16 -22.02 -5.36
C PHE A 116 16.68 -21.84 -5.59
N GLU A 117 17.34 -22.89 -6.06
CA GLU A 117 18.76 -22.89 -6.32
C GLU A 117 19.15 -22.17 -7.63
N ASP A 118 18.22 -22.03 -8.56
CA ASP A 118 18.44 -21.41 -9.86
C ASP A 118 18.91 -19.94 -9.72
N LYS A 119 19.75 -19.49 -10.67
CA LYS A 119 20.19 -18.08 -10.72
C LYS A 119 19.08 -17.13 -11.14
N ASP A 120 18.24 -17.57 -12.09
CA ASP A 120 17.14 -16.80 -12.66
C ASP A 120 15.83 -17.48 -12.28
N VAL A 121 15.23 -17.04 -11.21
CA VAL A 121 13.94 -17.54 -10.74
C VAL A 121 12.82 -16.63 -11.27
N GLN A 122 11.80 -17.23 -11.89
CA GLN A 122 10.61 -16.52 -12.31
C GLN A 122 9.44 -16.96 -11.43
N VAL A 123 8.94 -16.04 -10.61
CA VAL A 123 7.75 -16.22 -9.80
C VAL A 123 6.58 -15.54 -10.52
N SER A 124 5.43 -16.19 -10.62
CA SER A 124 4.23 -15.57 -11.17
C SER A 124 3.01 -15.93 -10.35
N HIS A 125 2.12 -14.93 -10.20
CA HIS A 125 0.81 -15.12 -9.60
C HIS A 125 -0.26 -14.89 -10.66
N ASP A 126 -1.31 -15.72 -10.65
CA ASP A 126 -2.50 -15.45 -11.43
C ASP A 126 -3.49 -14.54 -10.67
N GLU A 127 -4.62 -14.19 -11.29
CA GLU A 127 -5.63 -13.30 -10.72
C GLU A 127 -6.24 -13.84 -9.41
N ASP A 128 -6.22 -15.15 -9.22
CA ASP A 128 -6.71 -15.84 -8.02
C ASP A 128 -5.63 -15.96 -6.92
N GLY A 129 -4.37 -15.57 -7.22
CA GLY A 129 -3.24 -15.64 -6.31
C GLY A 129 -2.48 -16.97 -6.31
N ASN A 130 -2.80 -17.89 -7.23
CA ASN A 130 -2.04 -19.13 -7.36
C ASN A 130 -0.63 -18.83 -7.85
N MET A 131 0.36 -19.48 -7.25
CA MET A 131 1.77 -19.24 -7.56
C MET A 131 2.30 -20.30 -8.55
N ARG A 132 3.10 -19.82 -9.49
CA ARG A 132 3.93 -20.65 -10.38
C ARG A 132 5.37 -20.18 -10.28
N VAL A 133 6.28 -21.14 -10.27
CA VAL A 133 7.71 -20.85 -10.31
C VAL A 133 8.33 -21.61 -11.48
N ASN A 134 9.05 -20.89 -12.34
CA ASN A 134 9.61 -21.43 -13.58
C ASN A 134 8.57 -22.21 -14.39
N GLN A 135 7.33 -21.67 -14.49
CA GLN A 135 6.15 -22.23 -15.16
C GLN A 135 5.55 -23.51 -14.50
N LYS A 136 6.11 -24.00 -13.39
CA LYS A 136 5.52 -25.11 -12.62
C LYS A 136 4.59 -24.54 -11.56
N GLN A 137 3.38 -25.07 -11.50
CA GLN A 137 2.45 -24.71 -10.44
C GLN A 137 2.97 -25.26 -9.11
N ILE A 138 2.91 -24.43 -8.09
CA ILE A 138 3.20 -24.83 -6.72
C ILE A 138 1.86 -25.04 -6.03
N ASP A 139 1.63 -26.28 -5.59
CA ASP A 139 0.44 -26.62 -4.82
C ASP A 139 0.59 -26.02 -3.41
N LEU A 140 -0.06 -24.90 -3.20
CA LEU A 140 -0.12 -24.23 -1.92
C LEU A 140 -1.46 -24.55 -1.25
N PRO A 141 -1.50 -24.64 0.09
CA PRO A 141 -2.78 -24.59 0.79
C PRO A 141 -3.48 -23.29 0.39
N GLU A 142 -4.83 -23.34 0.31
CA GLU A 142 -5.67 -22.22 -0.12
C GLU A 142 -5.06 -20.87 0.27
N PRO A 143 -4.65 -20.02 -0.68
CA PRO A 143 -3.98 -18.77 -0.36
C PRO A 143 -4.94 -17.92 0.44
N SER A 144 -4.56 -17.58 1.64
CA SER A 144 -5.25 -16.54 2.38
C SER A 144 -5.10 -15.25 1.56
N ARG A 145 -6.18 -14.77 0.95
CA ARG A 145 -6.21 -13.58 0.08
C ARG A 145 -5.68 -12.30 0.74
N ARG A 146 -5.33 -12.35 2.02
CA ARG A 146 -4.81 -11.24 2.82
C ARG A 146 -3.38 -11.44 3.28
N GLU A 147 -2.76 -12.57 2.97
CA GLU A 147 -1.39 -12.84 3.38
C GLU A 147 -0.39 -12.17 2.45
N TYR A 148 0.66 -11.61 3.05
CA TYR A 148 1.77 -11.01 2.33
C TYR A 148 2.83 -12.08 2.08
N ASN A 149 3.29 -12.16 0.84
CA ASN A 149 4.44 -12.95 0.47
C ASN A 149 5.70 -12.12 0.65
N GLN A 150 6.80 -12.76 0.99
CA GLN A 150 8.12 -12.16 1.04
C GLN A 150 9.01 -12.85 0.02
N LEU A 151 9.59 -12.09 -0.90
CA LEU A 151 10.65 -12.56 -1.78
C LEU A 151 11.98 -12.04 -1.24
N ILE A 152 12.93 -12.95 -1.03
CA ILE A 152 14.29 -12.65 -0.63
C ILE A 152 15.23 -13.07 -1.73
N VAL A 153 15.91 -12.10 -2.32
CA VAL A 153 16.89 -12.31 -3.37
C VAL A 153 18.28 -12.13 -2.75
N PRO A 154 19.07 -13.18 -2.58
CA PRO A 154 20.41 -13.07 -2.03
C PRO A 154 21.36 -12.31 -2.97
N HIS A 155 22.54 -11.95 -2.48
CA HIS A 155 23.60 -11.45 -3.32
C HIS A 155 23.95 -12.47 -4.41
N GLY A 156 24.34 -12.01 -5.59
CA GLY A 156 24.69 -12.84 -6.73
C GLY A 156 23.53 -13.40 -7.54
N LYS A 157 22.28 -13.08 -7.15
CA LYS A 157 21.07 -13.55 -7.86
C LYS A 157 20.13 -12.39 -8.21
N THR A 158 19.30 -12.63 -9.21
CA THR A 158 18.22 -11.74 -9.61
C THR A 158 16.94 -12.56 -9.79
N THR A 159 15.78 -11.91 -9.69
CA THR A 159 14.49 -12.62 -9.77
C THR A 159 13.48 -11.76 -10.50
N ARG A 160 12.65 -12.39 -11.32
CA ARG A 160 11.49 -11.73 -11.91
C ARG A 160 10.21 -12.21 -11.24
N VAL A 161 9.35 -11.27 -10.84
CA VAL A 161 8.03 -11.55 -10.30
C VAL A 161 6.95 -10.98 -11.21
N THR A 162 5.96 -11.77 -11.58
CA THR A 162 4.73 -11.29 -12.20
C THR A 162 3.63 -11.32 -11.14
N LEU A 163 3.08 -10.15 -10.86
CA LEU A 163 2.03 -9.96 -9.85
C LEU A 163 0.65 -10.34 -10.41
N SER A 164 -0.34 -10.50 -9.52
CA SER A 164 -1.70 -10.91 -9.89
C SER A 164 -2.43 -9.92 -10.81
N ASP A 165 -2.00 -8.67 -10.90
CA ASP A 165 -2.52 -7.67 -11.83
C ASP A 165 -1.82 -7.66 -13.19
N GLY A 166 -0.90 -8.58 -13.44
CA GLY A 166 -0.07 -8.67 -14.65
C GLY A 166 1.15 -7.74 -14.65
N SER A 167 1.37 -6.95 -13.61
CA SER A 167 2.58 -6.12 -13.46
C SER A 167 3.81 -7.00 -13.28
N ALA A 168 4.94 -6.58 -13.86
CA ALA A 168 6.22 -7.28 -13.75
C ALA A 168 7.21 -6.49 -12.91
N ILE A 169 7.92 -7.20 -12.03
CA ILE A 169 8.99 -6.67 -11.18
C ILE A 169 10.24 -7.48 -11.43
N TRP A 170 11.35 -6.82 -11.68
CA TRP A 170 12.68 -7.39 -11.60
C TRP A 170 13.28 -6.97 -10.26
N ALA A 171 13.72 -7.92 -9.47
CA ALA A 171 14.39 -7.69 -8.18
C ALA A 171 15.88 -7.98 -8.31
N ASN A 172 16.69 -7.00 -7.94
CA ASN A 172 18.15 -7.06 -8.02
C ASN A 172 18.75 -7.79 -6.79
N SER A 173 20.02 -8.11 -6.85
CA SER A 173 20.78 -8.77 -5.80
C SER A 173 20.67 -8.05 -4.46
N GLY A 174 20.44 -8.80 -3.37
CA GLY A 174 20.28 -8.26 -2.02
C GLY A 174 18.93 -7.60 -1.76
N THR A 175 17.89 -7.92 -2.55
CA THR A 175 16.57 -7.32 -2.43
C THR A 175 15.63 -8.18 -1.59
N LYS A 176 14.85 -7.51 -0.74
CA LYS A 176 13.67 -8.05 -0.05
C LYS A 176 12.43 -7.32 -0.54
N LEU A 177 11.44 -8.06 -0.98
CA LEU A 177 10.18 -7.54 -1.50
C LEU A 177 9.02 -8.18 -0.73
N VAL A 178 8.13 -7.33 -0.19
CA VAL A 178 6.88 -7.78 0.44
C VAL A 178 5.72 -7.36 -0.45
N TYR A 179 4.88 -8.31 -0.82
CA TYR A 179 3.76 -8.09 -1.72
C TYR A 179 2.61 -9.06 -1.42
N PRO A 180 1.35 -8.68 -1.63
CA PRO A 180 0.22 -9.59 -1.43
C PRO A 180 0.09 -10.58 -2.59
N ALA A 181 -0.45 -11.77 -2.32
CA ALA A 181 -0.78 -12.73 -3.38
C ALA A 181 -1.82 -12.16 -4.35
N VAL A 182 -2.83 -11.45 -3.81
CA VAL A 182 -3.84 -10.70 -4.56
C VAL A 182 -3.97 -9.30 -3.97
N PHE A 183 -3.96 -8.29 -4.83
CA PHE A 183 -4.11 -6.90 -4.37
C PHE A 183 -5.49 -6.61 -3.78
N ALA A 184 -5.52 -5.68 -2.84
CA ALA A 184 -6.77 -5.13 -2.31
C ALA A 184 -7.54 -4.36 -3.39
N SER A 185 -8.84 -4.17 -3.17
CA SER A 185 -9.73 -3.54 -4.15
C SER A 185 -9.57 -2.02 -4.27
N ASP A 186 -8.84 -1.38 -3.37
CA ASP A 186 -8.66 0.07 -3.33
C ASP A 186 -7.29 0.52 -3.85
N ARG A 187 -6.26 -0.31 -3.72
CA ARG A 187 -4.89 0.01 -4.16
C ARG A 187 -4.03 -1.24 -4.31
N ARG A 188 -2.94 -1.10 -5.06
CA ARG A 188 -1.89 -2.10 -5.22
C ARG A 188 -0.67 -1.63 -4.44
N GLU A 189 -0.30 -2.29 -3.37
CA GLU A 189 0.78 -1.84 -2.49
C GLU A 189 1.81 -2.93 -2.28
N ILE A 190 3.09 -2.57 -2.38
CA ILE A 190 4.26 -3.41 -2.11
C ILE A 190 5.26 -2.64 -1.25
N TYR A 191 6.13 -3.37 -0.56
CA TYR A 191 7.26 -2.80 0.17
C TYR A 191 8.57 -3.39 -0.33
N VAL A 192 9.62 -2.56 -0.44
CA VAL A 192 10.94 -2.97 -0.89
C VAL A 192 12.06 -2.45 0.02
N GLU A 193 13.01 -3.35 0.33
CA GLU A 193 14.34 -3.05 0.82
C GLU A 193 15.31 -3.64 -0.19
N GLY A 194 16.04 -2.81 -0.95
CA GLY A 194 16.88 -3.24 -2.07
C GLY A 194 16.61 -2.46 -3.34
N GLU A 195 16.67 -3.12 -4.50
CA GLU A 195 16.47 -2.48 -5.80
C GLU A 195 15.53 -3.29 -6.69
N ILE A 196 14.54 -2.61 -7.24
CA ILE A 196 13.56 -3.19 -8.16
C ILE A 196 13.34 -2.30 -9.38
N TYR A 197 13.18 -2.93 -10.53
CA TYR A 197 12.62 -2.30 -11.73
C TYR A 197 11.21 -2.82 -11.95
N LEU A 198 10.30 -1.93 -12.26
CA LEU A 198 8.88 -2.24 -12.40
C LEU A 198 8.37 -1.84 -13.79
N GLU A 199 7.55 -2.73 -14.37
CA GLU A 199 6.69 -2.43 -15.51
C GLU A 199 5.24 -2.70 -15.09
N LEU A 200 4.52 -1.63 -14.78
CA LEU A 200 3.21 -1.73 -14.15
C LEU A 200 2.07 -1.64 -15.16
N ALA A 201 1.12 -2.54 -15.03
CA ALA A 201 -0.17 -2.45 -15.72
C ALA A 201 -0.89 -1.16 -15.33
N ARG A 202 -1.33 -0.38 -16.35
CA ARG A 202 -2.03 0.90 -16.14
C ARG A 202 -3.41 0.66 -15.52
N ASN A 203 -3.64 1.24 -14.37
CA ASN A 203 -4.93 1.22 -13.70
C ASN A 203 -5.12 2.49 -12.86
N GLU A 204 -5.95 3.42 -13.38
CA GLU A 204 -6.20 4.72 -12.74
C GLU A 204 -7.14 4.61 -11.53
N LYS A 205 -7.95 3.54 -11.47
CA LYS A 205 -8.89 3.32 -10.35
C LYS A 205 -8.20 2.72 -9.12
N HIS A 206 -7.14 1.94 -9.33
CA HIS A 206 -6.39 1.28 -8.27
C HIS A 206 -4.92 1.67 -8.39
N PRO A 207 -4.49 2.79 -7.77
CA PRO A 207 -3.10 3.25 -7.80
C PRO A 207 -2.14 2.18 -7.31
N PHE A 208 -0.91 2.19 -7.82
CA PHE A 208 0.17 1.33 -7.35
C PHE A 208 1.09 2.13 -6.42
N VAL A 209 1.40 1.57 -5.27
CA VAL A 209 2.21 2.19 -4.23
C VAL A 209 3.41 1.32 -3.93
N VAL A 210 4.61 1.85 -4.13
CA VAL A 210 5.85 1.23 -3.66
C VAL A 210 6.29 1.95 -2.40
N LYS A 211 6.35 1.23 -1.29
CA LYS A 211 6.87 1.73 -0.02
C LYS A 211 8.31 1.28 0.20
N THR A 212 9.09 2.16 0.79
CA THR A 212 10.41 1.89 1.36
C THR A 212 10.43 2.34 2.82
N ASP A 213 11.55 2.22 3.50
CA ASP A 213 11.71 2.76 4.85
C ASP A 213 11.59 4.29 4.91
N MET A 214 11.90 5.01 3.79
CA MET A 214 11.94 6.48 3.77
C MET A 214 11.06 7.13 2.70
N MET A 215 10.53 6.39 1.74
CA MET A 215 9.74 6.93 0.63
C MET A 215 8.47 6.13 0.38
N GLU A 216 7.46 6.83 -0.12
CA GLU A 216 6.27 6.28 -0.74
C GLU A 216 6.20 6.77 -2.18
N VAL A 217 6.15 5.85 -3.14
CA VAL A 217 6.17 6.10 -4.59
C VAL A 217 4.83 5.71 -5.16
N ASN A 218 4.06 6.68 -5.62
CA ASN A 218 2.70 6.51 -6.13
C ASN A 218 2.65 6.64 -7.65
N VAL A 219 2.04 5.67 -8.33
CA VAL A 219 1.95 5.61 -9.79
C VAL A 219 0.62 5.01 -10.26
N LEU A 220 0.26 5.24 -11.53
CA LEU A 220 -0.96 4.69 -12.14
C LEU A 220 -0.69 3.60 -13.18
N GLY A 221 0.52 3.57 -13.74
CA GLY A 221 0.95 2.64 -14.79
C GLY A 221 2.20 3.19 -15.46
N THR A 222 3.37 2.73 -15.04
CA THR A 222 4.64 3.42 -15.17
C THR A 222 5.75 2.37 -15.22
N SER A 223 6.83 2.67 -15.97
CA SER A 223 8.06 1.89 -15.91
C SER A 223 9.15 2.71 -15.22
N PHE A 224 9.69 2.21 -14.12
CA PHE A 224 10.66 2.93 -13.28
C PHE A 224 11.49 1.99 -12.42
N ASN A 225 12.63 2.48 -11.94
CA ASN A 225 13.48 1.80 -10.98
C ASN A 225 13.40 2.48 -9.62
N VAL A 226 13.40 1.68 -8.56
CA VAL A 226 13.52 2.14 -7.17
C VAL A 226 14.69 1.44 -6.54
N SER A 227 15.64 2.19 -5.99
CA SER A 227 16.74 1.67 -5.19
C SER A 227 16.64 2.22 -3.77
N ALA A 228 16.53 1.30 -2.81
CA ALA A 228 16.34 1.58 -1.39
C ALA A 228 17.11 0.59 -0.50
N TYR A 229 18.37 0.30 -0.85
CA TYR A 229 19.23 -0.53 -0.02
C TYR A 229 19.51 0.10 1.33
N LYS A 230 19.38 -0.67 2.40
CA LYS A 230 19.55 -0.19 3.78
C LYS A 230 20.94 0.44 4.02
N ASN A 231 21.98 -0.15 3.45
CA ASN A 231 23.36 0.24 3.67
C ASN A 231 23.87 1.31 2.67
N ASP A 232 23.05 1.75 1.70
CA ASP A 232 23.42 2.82 0.80
C ASP A 232 23.10 4.20 1.42
N LYS A 233 23.88 5.21 1.06
CA LYS A 233 23.71 6.58 1.58
C LYS A 233 22.44 7.25 1.08
N GLN A 234 21.95 6.81 -0.08
CA GLN A 234 20.85 7.42 -0.81
C GLN A 234 19.82 6.38 -1.19
N GLN A 235 18.59 6.83 -1.35
CA GLN A 235 17.55 6.13 -2.09
C GLN A 235 17.25 6.91 -3.35
N PHE A 236 16.86 6.24 -4.43
CA PHE A 236 16.50 6.94 -5.66
C PHE A 236 15.33 6.29 -6.40
N VAL A 237 14.70 7.10 -7.24
CA VAL A 237 13.68 6.67 -8.21
C VAL A 237 14.08 7.19 -9.58
N ALA A 238 14.28 6.29 -10.54
CA ALA A 238 14.64 6.61 -11.92
C ALA A 238 13.46 6.29 -12.83
N LEU A 239 12.89 7.30 -13.50
CA LEU A 239 11.65 7.18 -14.26
C LEU A 239 11.90 7.00 -15.75
N ALA A 240 11.52 5.83 -16.29
CA ALA A 240 11.60 5.55 -17.71
C ALA A 240 10.37 6.04 -18.48
N THR A 241 9.16 5.69 -18.05
CA THR A 241 7.92 6.09 -18.74
C THR A 241 6.81 6.43 -17.75
N GLY A 242 5.88 7.29 -18.12
CA GLY A 242 4.72 7.64 -17.30
C GLY A 242 4.94 8.83 -16.38
N SER A 243 4.46 8.74 -15.14
CA SER A 243 4.59 9.78 -14.11
C SER A 243 4.65 9.14 -12.73
N VAL A 244 5.52 9.64 -11.89
CA VAL A 244 5.74 9.14 -10.53
C VAL A 244 5.59 10.27 -9.54
N ALA A 245 4.83 10.05 -8.48
CA ALA A 245 4.68 10.95 -7.35
C ALA A 245 5.40 10.35 -6.13
N VAL A 246 6.47 11.01 -5.67
CA VAL A 246 7.29 10.59 -4.54
C VAL A 246 6.95 11.42 -3.31
N LYS A 247 6.65 10.75 -2.20
CA LYS A 247 6.46 11.34 -0.89
C LYS A 247 7.51 10.79 0.06
N VAL A 248 8.27 11.66 0.69
CA VAL A 248 9.27 11.27 1.71
C VAL A 248 8.56 11.08 3.05
N ALA A 249 8.95 10.06 3.81
CA ALA A 249 8.48 9.85 5.16
C ALA A 249 8.68 11.14 5.99
N ASN A 250 7.72 11.47 6.85
CA ASN A 250 7.71 12.67 7.67
C ASN A 250 7.65 14.03 6.92
N LYS A 251 7.50 14.03 5.58
CA LYS A 251 7.22 15.25 4.79
C LYS A 251 5.77 15.25 4.28
N LYS A 252 5.14 16.43 4.32
CA LYS A 252 3.74 16.59 3.82
C LYS A 252 3.68 16.73 2.30
N ASN A 253 4.75 17.20 1.68
CA ASN A 253 4.77 17.52 0.26
C ASN A 253 5.10 16.27 -0.57
N THR A 254 4.38 16.11 -1.65
CA THR A 254 4.64 15.12 -2.70
C THR A 254 5.35 15.80 -3.86
N THR A 255 6.35 15.14 -4.43
CA THR A 255 7.12 15.62 -5.57
C THR A 255 6.85 14.74 -6.77
N THR A 256 6.50 15.32 -7.91
CA THR A 256 6.25 14.57 -9.14
C THR A 256 7.45 14.67 -10.06
N ILE A 257 7.88 13.53 -10.62
CA ILE A 257 8.94 13.45 -11.64
C ILE A 257 8.38 12.99 -12.99
N LYS A 258 9.09 13.35 -14.05
CA LYS A 258 8.77 13.08 -15.45
C LYS A 258 9.75 12.05 -16.04
N PRO A 259 9.44 11.42 -17.17
CA PRO A 259 10.39 10.55 -17.86
C PRO A 259 11.76 11.21 -18.06
N ASN A 260 12.81 10.41 -17.96
CA ASN A 260 14.21 10.82 -17.98
C ASN A 260 14.63 11.68 -16.77
N GLN A 261 13.92 11.58 -15.65
CA GLN A 261 14.31 12.22 -14.41
C GLN A 261 14.68 11.19 -13.35
N LEU A 262 15.74 11.54 -12.60
CA LEU A 262 16.19 10.87 -11.40
C LEU A 262 15.75 11.70 -10.18
N TYR A 263 15.05 11.06 -9.25
CA TYR A 263 14.80 11.59 -7.91
C TYR A 263 15.73 10.90 -6.93
N THR A 264 16.48 11.67 -6.17
CA THR A 264 17.41 11.17 -5.15
C THR A 264 17.05 11.71 -3.78
N LEU A 265 17.06 10.83 -2.77
CA LEU A 265 16.90 11.15 -1.35
C LEU A 265 18.17 10.79 -0.59
N GLU A 266 18.85 11.78 -0.02
CA GLU A 266 19.97 11.58 0.90
C GLU A 266 19.46 11.18 2.28
N LYS A 267 19.84 10.00 2.78
CA LYS A 267 19.28 9.44 4.02
C LYS A 267 19.67 10.22 5.27
N SER A 268 20.90 10.73 5.32
CA SER A 268 21.43 11.42 6.50
C SER A 268 20.79 12.79 6.74
N THR A 269 20.44 13.49 5.66
CA THR A 269 19.96 14.89 5.69
C THR A 269 18.50 15.05 5.29
N PHE A 270 17.88 13.99 4.73
CA PHE A 270 16.57 14.06 4.07
C PHE A 270 16.50 15.09 2.92
N ALA A 271 17.69 15.49 2.40
CA ALA A 271 17.75 16.34 1.22
C ALA A 271 17.29 15.57 0.00
N THR A 272 16.57 16.24 -0.88
CA THR A 272 16.04 15.64 -2.11
C THR A 272 16.52 16.43 -3.31
N ARG A 273 16.83 15.75 -4.42
CA ARG A 273 17.27 16.32 -5.68
C ARG A 273 16.51 15.68 -6.82
N ILE A 274 16.22 16.47 -7.84
CA ILE A 274 15.71 16.00 -9.13
C ILE A 274 16.67 16.51 -10.19
N GLU A 275 17.02 15.62 -11.11
CA GLU A 275 17.88 15.95 -12.25
C GLU A 275 17.48 15.12 -13.47
N ASP A 276 17.77 15.62 -14.64
CA ASP A 276 17.65 14.85 -15.87
C ASP A 276 18.81 13.85 -15.95
N ALA A 277 18.49 12.60 -16.30
CA ALA A 277 19.45 11.50 -16.31
C ALA A 277 19.18 10.53 -17.47
N ASP A 278 20.23 9.87 -17.93
CA ASP A 278 20.09 8.68 -18.76
C ASP A 278 19.57 7.51 -17.90
N ILE A 279 18.29 7.23 -18.02
CA ILE A 279 17.62 6.21 -17.18
C ILE A 279 18.20 4.81 -17.42
N TYR A 280 18.78 4.56 -18.61
CA TYR A 280 19.39 3.27 -18.87
C TYR A 280 20.55 2.94 -17.91
N GLU A 281 21.28 3.93 -17.42
CA GLU A 281 22.34 3.75 -16.42
C GLU A 281 21.80 3.12 -15.11
N TYR A 282 20.52 3.39 -14.76
CA TYR A 282 19.86 2.93 -13.53
C TYR A 282 19.07 1.63 -13.71
N ILE A 283 18.84 1.18 -14.94
CA ILE A 283 18.05 -0.01 -15.25
C ILE A 283 18.83 -1.10 -15.99
N CYS A 284 20.05 -0.81 -16.45
CA CYS A 284 20.88 -1.71 -17.25
C CYS A 284 21.29 -2.99 -16.50
N TRP A 285 21.20 -3.00 -15.19
CA TRP A 285 21.48 -4.18 -14.37
C TRP A 285 20.55 -5.36 -14.72
N LYS A 286 19.29 -5.12 -15.09
CA LYS A 286 18.38 -6.16 -15.55
C LYS A 286 18.82 -6.82 -16.86
N ASP A 287 19.64 -6.13 -17.65
CA ASP A 287 20.25 -6.60 -18.90
C ASP A 287 21.69 -7.10 -18.66
N VAL A 288 22.07 -7.27 -17.37
CA VAL A 288 23.37 -7.79 -16.93
C VAL A 288 24.55 -6.85 -17.29
N PHE A 289 24.29 -5.56 -17.28
CA PHE A 289 25.31 -4.52 -17.41
C PHE A 289 25.35 -3.64 -16.18
N LEU A 290 26.50 -3.00 -15.93
CA LEU A 290 26.64 -1.90 -15.00
C LEU A 290 27.25 -0.72 -15.76
N ILE A 291 26.52 0.39 -15.80
CA ILE A 291 26.96 1.65 -16.39
C ILE A 291 27.07 2.66 -15.26
N PHE A 292 28.17 3.40 -15.27
CA PHE A 292 28.44 4.44 -14.28
C PHE A 292 29.11 5.64 -14.96
N HIS A 293 28.71 6.84 -14.55
CA HIS A 293 29.23 8.08 -15.11
C HIS A 293 29.66 9.02 -13.97
N ASN A 294 31.00 9.25 -13.89
CA ASN A 294 31.57 10.07 -12.82
C ASN A 294 31.13 9.64 -11.42
N GLU A 295 30.92 8.34 -11.22
CA GLU A 295 30.44 7.76 -9.97
C GLU A 295 31.63 7.45 -9.04
N SER A 296 31.42 7.58 -7.72
CA SER A 296 32.41 7.17 -6.73
C SER A 296 32.76 5.70 -6.88
N LEU A 297 34.03 5.38 -6.95
CA LEU A 297 34.48 3.99 -7.05
C LEU A 297 33.97 3.16 -5.86
N ALA A 298 33.87 3.74 -4.66
CA ALA A 298 33.30 3.05 -3.50
C ALA A 298 31.85 2.60 -3.72
N ASP A 299 31.04 3.41 -4.41
CA ASP A 299 29.63 3.07 -4.69
C ASP A 299 29.54 2.05 -5.84
N VAL A 300 30.41 2.14 -6.86
CA VAL A 300 30.54 1.12 -7.91
C VAL A 300 30.96 -0.24 -7.32
N LEU A 301 31.92 -0.24 -6.40
CA LEU A 301 32.39 -1.47 -5.73
C LEU A 301 31.26 -2.15 -4.93
N LYS A 302 30.39 -1.40 -4.26
CA LYS A 302 29.25 -1.98 -3.57
C LYS A 302 28.27 -2.68 -4.53
N LYS A 303 28.05 -2.10 -5.74
CA LYS A 303 27.22 -2.74 -6.76
C LYS A 303 27.83 -4.06 -7.23
N ILE A 304 29.17 -4.08 -7.43
CA ILE A 304 29.93 -5.27 -7.80
C ILE A 304 29.91 -6.33 -6.70
N GLU A 305 30.12 -5.94 -5.44
CA GLU A 305 30.02 -6.82 -4.27
C GLU A 305 28.69 -7.54 -4.20
N ARG A 306 27.58 -6.78 -4.36
CA ARG A 306 26.22 -7.34 -4.40
C ARG A 306 26.00 -8.31 -5.56
N TYR A 307 26.46 -7.94 -6.76
CA TYR A 307 26.23 -8.75 -7.95
C TYR A 307 27.00 -10.05 -7.96
N TYR A 308 28.28 -10.02 -7.55
CA TYR A 308 29.14 -11.22 -7.57
C TYR A 308 29.10 -12.03 -6.27
N ASN A 309 28.41 -11.55 -5.25
CA ASN A 309 28.36 -12.16 -3.91
C ASN A 309 29.77 -12.40 -3.35
N VAL A 310 30.59 -11.38 -3.32
CA VAL A 310 31.96 -11.39 -2.79
C VAL A 310 32.12 -10.36 -1.69
N VAL A 311 33.12 -10.52 -0.86
CA VAL A 311 33.46 -9.53 0.17
C VAL A 311 34.60 -8.65 -0.36
N LEU A 312 34.35 -7.34 -0.44
CA LEU A 312 35.36 -6.35 -0.84
C LEU A 312 35.87 -5.62 0.39
N THR A 313 37.19 -5.58 0.54
CA THR A 313 37.87 -4.86 1.63
C THR A 313 38.67 -3.72 1.08
N PHE A 314 38.40 -2.49 1.50
CA PHE A 314 39.10 -1.28 1.07
C PHE A 314 39.00 -0.17 2.11
N ASP A 315 39.87 0.83 2.04
CA ASP A 315 39.71 2.06 2.82
C ASP A 315 38.68 2.96 2.15
N PRO A 316 37.49 3.16 2.78
CA PRO A 316 36.45 3.99 2.21
C PRO A 316 36.84 5.45 2.01
N ALA A 317 37.76 5.98 2.84
CA ALA A 317 38.21 7.37 2.76
C ALA A 317 39.12 7.63 1.55
N GLU A 318 39.85 6.64 1.12
CA GLU A 318 40.73 6.73 -0.07
C GLU A 318 39.92 6.43 -1.35
N ILE A 319 39.22 5.32 -1.38
CA ILE A 319 38.48 4.83 -2.55
C ILE A 319 37.36 5.76 -2.96
N SER A 320 36.66 6.42 -2.00
CA SER A 320 35.60 7.37 -2.32
C SER A 320 36.03 8.64 -3.05
N LYS A 321 37.35 8.95 -3.03
CA LYS A 321 37.91 10.09 -3.77
C LYS A 321 38.12 9.78 -5.25
N VAL A 322 38.15 8.50 -5.60
CA VAL A 322 38.33 8.03 -6.98
C VAL A 322 36.94 7.99 -7.64
N THR A 323 36.81 8.68 -8.77
CA THR A 323 35.61 8.59 -9.61
C THR A 323 35.91 7.81 -10.87
N VAL A 324 34.94 7.07 -11.34
CA VAL A 324 35.07 6.23 -12.54
C VAL A 324 33.86 6.45 -13.47
N SER A 325 34.13 6.24 -14.77
CA SER A 325 33.10 6.20 -15.79
C SER A 325 33.34 5.01 -16.70
N GLY A 326 32.29 4.30 -17.07
CA GLY A 326 32.41 3.14 -17.91
C GLY A 326 31.17 2.25 -17.98
N LYS A 327 31.36 1.14 -18.71
CA LYS A 327 30.36 0.08 -18.83
C LYS A 327 31.04 -1.26 -18.58
N LEU A 328 30.49 -2.05 -17.66
CA LEU A 328 30.90 -3.40 -17.36
C LEU A 328 29.86 -4.40 -17.86
N ASP A 329 30.30 -5.47 -18.49
CA ASP A 329 29.50 -6.65 -18.74
C ASP A 329 29.60 -7.56 -17.51
N LEU A 330 28.49 -7.67 -16.77
CA LEU A 330 28.45 -8.45 -15.54
C LEU A 330 28.38 -9.97 -15.77
N LYS A 331 28.29 -10.42 -17.04
CA LYS A 331 28.48 -11.84 -17.40
C LYS A 331 29.92 -12.29 -17.30
N SER A 332 30.86 -11.34 -17.31
CA SER A 332 32.29 -11.61 -17.18
C SER A 332 32.61 -12.16 -15.80
N ASP A 333 33.73 -12.92 -15.71
CA ASP A 333 34.27 -13.33 -14.41
C ASP A 333 34.71 -12.10 -13.61
N ILE A 334 34.62 -12.18 -12.32
CA ILE A 334 34.98 -11.08 -11.41
C ILE A 334 36.40 -10.60 -11.58
N ARG A 335 37.34 -11.49 -11.90
CA ARG A 335 38.75 -11.10 -12.17
C ARG A 335 38.84 -10.22 -13.40
N GLU A 336 38.10 -10.53 -14.46
CA GLU A 336 38.06 -9.72 -15.67
C GLU A 336 37.43 -8.35 -15.37
N THR A 337 36.38 -8.32 -14.55
CA THR A 337 35.76 -7.07 -14.07
C THR A 337 36.81 -6.20 -13.35
N PHE A 338 37.55 -6.75 -12.39
CA PHE A 338 38.62 -5.99 -11.70
C PHE A 338 39.77 -5.62 -12.59
N ARG A 339 40.15 -6.47 -13.54
CA ARG A 339 41.16 -6.14 -14.56
C ARG A 339 40.73 -4.90 -15.36
N ILE A 340 39.51 -4.82 -15.79
CA ILE A 340 38.96 -3.66 -16.51
C ILE A 340 38.97 -2.41 -15.63
N ILE A 341 38.48 -2.50 -14.39
CA ILE A 341 38.50 -1.37 -13.46
C ILE A 341 39.90 -0.87 -13.17
N SER A 342 40.89 -1.76 -13.00
CA SER A 342 42.28 -1.38 -12.73
C SER A 342 42.99 -0.70 -13.91
N ILE A 343 42.44 -0.76 -15.13
CA ILE A 343 42.91 0.00 -16.28
C ILE A 343 42.41 1.46 -16.21
N THR A 344 41.19 1.66 -15.74
CA THR A 344 40.51 2.96 -15.73
C THR A 344 40.62 3.72 -14.41
N ALA A 345 40.87 3.01 -13.32
CA ALA A 345 41.07 3.56 -11.98
C ALA A 345 42.45 3.21 -11.44
N PRO A 346 43.10 4.11 -10.66
CA PRO A 346 44.44 3.86 -10.07
C PRO A 346 44.30 2.91 -8.87
N ILE A 347 43.91 1.65 -9.10
CA ILE A 347 43.76 0.64 -8.05
C ILE A 347 44.58 -0.62 -8.34
N GLU A 348 44.92 -1.28 -7.25
CA GLU A 348 45.45 -2.66 -7.24
C GLU A 348 44.48 -3.52 -6.45
N TYR A 349 44.38 -4.79 -6.80
CA TYR A 349 43.54 -5.74 -6.09
C TYR A 349 44.28 -7.06 -5.89
N ASP A 350 44.01 -7.71 -4.75
CA ASP A 350 44.48 -9.04 -4.43
C ASP A 350 43.29 -9.90 -3.98
N LYS A 351 43.24 -11.14 -4.46
CA LYS A 351 42.13 -12.05 -4.17
C LYS A 351 42.56 -13.21 -3.32
N GLU A 352 42.08 -13.26 -2.08
CA GLU A 352 42.28 -14.36 -1.12
C GLU A 352 40.92 -15.04 -0.85
N GLY A 353 40.66 -16.19 -1.49
CA GLY A 353 39.38 -16.88 -1.38
C GLY A 353 38.23 -16.05 -1.93
N ASP A 354 37.19 -15.80 -1.10
CA ASP A 354 36.06 -14.97 -1.44
C ASP A 354 36.23 -13.50 -1.06
N VAL A 355 37.36 -13.15 -0.45
CA VAL A 355 37.71 -11.77 -0.08
C VAL A 355 38.60 -11.16 -1.15
N ILE A 356 38.26 -9.96 -1.60
CA ILE A 356 39.08 -9.17 -2.52
C ILE A 356 39.49 -7.89 -1.83
N LYS A 357 40.79 -7.72 -1.63
CA LYS A 357 41.39 -6.52 -1.04
C LYS A 357 41.74 -5.52 -2.13
N ILE A 358 41.28 -4.28 -1.99
CA ILE A 358 41.49 -3.20 -2.97
C ILE A 358 42.26 -2.06 -2.31
N SER A 359 43.26 -1.53 -2.99
CA SER A 359 44.03 -0.36 -2.57
C SER A 359 44.23 0.61 -3.74
N VAL A 360 44.44 1.88 -3.43
CA VAL A 360 44.83 2.89 -4.43
C VAL A 360 46.29 2.76 -4.73
N LYS A 361 46.67 2.78 -6.02
CA LYS A 361 48.07 2.83 -6.44
C LYS A 361 48.70 4.13 -5.95
N GLN A 362 49.86 4.01 -5.31
CA GLN A 362 50.65 5.16 -4.90
C GLN A 362 51.34 5.82 -6.09
#